data_fffcc7dbabbe6cc1c4dbf08353cb1bb4
#
_entry.id   fffcc7dbabbe6cc1c4dbf08353cb1bb4
#
_cell.length_a   1.000
_cell.length_b   1.000
_cell.length_c   1.000
_cell.angle_alpha   90.00
_cell.angle_beta   90.00
_cell.angle_gamma   90.00
#
_symmetry.space_group_name_H-M   'P 1'
#
loop_
_entity.id
_entity.type
_entity.pdbx_description
1 polymer ?
#
loop_
_entity_poly.entity_id
_entity_poly.type
_entity_poly.pdbx_seq_one_letter_code
_entity_poly.pdbx_strand_id
1 'polypeptide(L)'
;MNNPIKLLISGADMGSLIASCALRHDFHKSPRQEDRFHIYRIEKDTLTMEDVAACPLAGVQYAVNATLHDNEASFAFDEKCKEQGITVIHAVNLGKAAFLAVEKSKSYPFSEVVKKGSDDFHCSLGKYISQYGMFWQMPVPWIDEAIMHYSNESFPQLGIGAYIAAGYCANILVNLAEGKEVKYFPKFYLSPLLEEI
;
A
#
# COMPACT_ATOMS: atom_id res chain seq x y z
N MET A 1 12.24 27.52 -4.30
CA MET A 1 11.34 26.78 -3.41
C MET A 1 10.70 25.67 -4.24
N ASN A 2 10.95 24.41 -3.94
CA ASN A 2 10.26 23.32 -4.64
C ASN A 2 8.85 23.23 -4.07
N ASN A 3 7.83 23.26 -4.93
CA ASN A 3 6.45 23.05 -4.51
C ASN A 3 6.34 21.68 -3.81
N PRO A 4 5.57 21.56 -2.73
CA PRO A 4 5.37 20.29 -2.06
C PRO A 4 4.74 19.26 -3.02
N ILE A 5 5.17 18.02 -2.90
CA ILE A 5 4.66 16.90 -3.68
C ILE A 5 3.22 16.61 -3.23
N LYS A 6 2.30 16.62 -4.18
CA LYS A 6 0.90 16.27 -3.89
C LYS A 6 0.74 14.76 -3.81
N LEU A 7 0.24 14.30 -2.68
CA LEU A 7 0.02 12.91 -2.32
C LEU A 7 -1.45 12.68 -2.00
N LEU A 8 -2.06 11.65 -2.56
CA LEU A 8 -3.41 11.19 -2.20
C LEU A 8 -3.31 9.89 -1.42
N ILE A 9 -3.95 9.81 -0.26
CA ILE A 9 -3.98 8.59 0.57
C ILE A 9 -5.44 8.19 0.81
N SER A 10 -5.82 6.99 0.39
CA SER A 10 -7.07 6.34 0.75
C SER A 10 -6.86 5.34 1.90
N GLY A 11 -7.85 5.21 2.77
CA GLY A 11 -7.80 4.41 3.99
C GLY A 11 -8.03 5.26 5.23
N ALA A 12 -8.80 4.76 6.19
CA ALA A 12 -9.08 5.48 7.44
C ALA A 12 -7.88 5.39 8.40
N ASP A 13 -7.82 4.34 9.21
CA ASP A 13 -6.82 4.23 10.28
C ASP A 13 -5.40 4.06 9.74
N MET A 14 -5.17 3.08 8.87
CA MET A 14 -3.86 2.84 8.27
C MET A 14 -3.40 4.03 7.41
N GLY A 15 -4.32 4.64 6.66
CA GLY A 15 -4.03 5.85 5.90
C GLY A 15 -3.64 7.03 6.80
N SER A 16 -4.23 7.17 8.00
CA SER A 16 -3.86 8.19 8.99
C SER A 16 -2.44 7.97 9.51
N LEU A 17 -2.08 6.72 9.80
CA LEU A 17 -0.72 6.37 10.22
C LEU A 17 0.30 6.66 9.12
N ILE A 18 0.00 6.31 7.87
CA ILE A 18 0.88 6.58 6.71
C ILE A 18 1.09 8.09 6.54
N ALA A 19 0.01 8.89 6.60
CA ALA A 19 0.10 10.34 6.50
C ALA A 19 0.97 10.93 7.62
N SER A 20 0.77 10.48 8.86
CA SER A 20 1.56 10.91 10.01
C SER A 20 3.03 10.55 9.86
N CYS A 21 3.35 9.32 9.43
CA CYS A 21 4.72 8.88 9.19
C CYS A 21 5.39 9.66 8.06
N ALA A 22 4.67 9.93 6.96
CA ALA A 22 5.21 10.68 5.81
C ALA A 22 5.55 12.13 6.19
N LEU A 23 4.70 12.80 6.99
CA LEU A 23 4.94 14.16 7.47
C LEU A 23 6.07 14.23 8.51
N ARG A 24 6.28 13.15 9.27
CA ARG A 24 7.25 13.10 10.37
C ARG A 24 8.47 12.23 10.05
N HIS A 25 8.70 11.91 8.80
CA HIS A 25 9.81 11.03 8.40
C HIS A 25 11.16 11.55 8.94
N ASP A 26 11.36 12.86 8.94
CA ASP A 26 12.54 13.49 9.50
C ASP A 26 12.24 14.00 10.92
N PHE A 27 12.51 13.19 11.95
CA PHE A 27 12.21 13.51 13.35
C PHE A 27 12.85 14.82 13.87
N HIS A 28 13.96 15.23 13.29
CA HIS A 28 14.69 16.44 13.66
C HIS A 28 14.51 17.59 12.68
N LYS A 29 13.37 17.60 11.99
CA LYS A 29 13.06 18.67 11.04
C LYS A 29 13.12 20.03 11.73
N SER A 30 13.89 20.95 11.13
CA SER A 30 13.91 22.34 11.58
C SER A 30 12.50 22.93 11.46
N PRO A 31 12.05 23.78 12.42
CA PRO A 31 10.74 24.46 12.34
C PRO A 31 10.55 25.31 11.08
N ARG A 32 11.64 25.61 10.35
CA ARG A 32 11.63 26.39 9.09
C ARG A 32 11.63 25.52 7.83
N GLN A 33 11.66 24.22 7.97
CA GLN A 33 11.65 23.31 6.82
C GLN A 33 10.21 23.11 6.35
N GLU A 34 9.92 23.49 5.10
CA GLU A 34 8.61 23.29 4.46
C GLU A 34 8.26 21.80 4.41
N ASP A 35 6.95 21.50 4.46
CA ASP A 35 6.47 20.14 4.33
C ASP A 35 6.78 19.58 2.93
N ARG A 36 7.39 18.38 2.90
CA ARG A 36 7.73 17.69 1.65
C ARG A 36 6.47 17.31 0.87
N PHE A 37 5.41 16.96 1.58
CA PHE A 37 4.16 16.48 1.01
C PHE A 37 2.99 17.41 1.35
N HIS A 38 2.15 17.63 0.34
CA HIS A 38 0.79 18.15 0.52
C HIS A 38 -0.18 16.98 0.37
N ILE A 39 -0.82 16.55 1.47
CA ILE A 39 -1.57 15.30 1.56
C ILE A 39 -3.07 15.55 1.46
N TYR A 40 -3.70 14.92 0.47
CA TYR A 40 -5.15 14.75 0.38
C TYR A 40 -5.53 13.40 0.96
N ARG A 41 -6.66 13.31 1.66
CA ARG A 41 -7.11 12.10 2.33
C ARG A 41 -8.50 11.70 1.89
N ILE A 42 -8.71 10.38 1.70
CA ILE A 42 -10.00 9.73 1.65
C ILE A 42 -10.06 8.80 2.86
N GLU A 43 -10.73 9.25 3.92
CA GLU A 43 -10.72 8.59 5.24
C GLU A 43 -11.76 7.47 5.30
N LYS A 44 -11.60 6.47 4.41
CA LYS A 44 -12.48 5.30 4.29
C LYS A 44 -11.64 4.05 4.05
N ASP A 45 -11.94 2.98 4.80
CA ASP A 45 -11.31 1.69 4.59
C ASP A 45 -11.96 0.91 3.44
N THR A 46 -13.24 1.19 3.16
CA THR A 46 -13.99 0.67 2.02
C THR A 46 -14.45 1.83 1.15
N LEU A 47 -14.01 1.85 -0.11
CA LEU A 47 -14.39 2.89 -1.08
C LEU A 47 -15.71 2.55 -1.77
N THR A 48 -16.37 3.59 -2.26
CA THR A 48 -17.49 3.50 -3.21
C THR A 48 -17.06 4.05 -4.58
N MET A 49 -17.82 3.74 -5.64
CA MET A 49 -17.56 4.33 -6.96
C MET A 49 -17.74 5.85 -6.97
N GLU A 50 -18.57 6.40 -6.08
CA GLU A 50 -18.74 7.86 -5.90
C GLU A 50 -17.45 8.47 -5.31
N ASP A 51 -16.83 7.81 -4.33
CA ASP A 51 -15.55 8.24 -3.77
C ASP A 51 -14.47 8.27 -4.85
N VAL A 52 -14.40 7.22 -5.67
CA VAL A 52 -13.49 7.15 -6.80
C VAL A 52 -13.76 8.28 -7.80
N ALA A 53 -15.03 8.54 -8.14
CA ALA A 53 -15.40 9.62 -9.06
C ALA A 53 -14.98 11.00 -8.52
N ALA A 54 -15.10 11.23 -7.22
CA ALA A 54 -14.81 12.50 -6.55
C ALA A 54 -13.32 12.72 -6.21
N CYS A 55 -12.41 11.75 -6.48
CA CYS A 55 -11.00 11.84 -6.13
C CYS A 55 -10.33 13.11 -6.68
N PRO A 56 -9.63 13.89 -5.83
CA PRO A 56 -8.94 15.11 -6.25
C PRO A 56 -7.57 14.79 -6.87
N LEU A 57 -7.53 14.34 -8.13
CA LEU A 57 -6.30 13.89 -8.79
C LEU A 57 -5.46 15.01 -9.42
N ALA A 58 -5.96 16.26 -9.46
CA ALA A 58 -5.30 17.37 -10.14
C ALA A 58 -3.90 17.68 -9.54
N GLY A 59 -2.86 17.33 -10.30
CA GLY A 59 -1.46 17.54 -9.90
C GLY A 59 -0.95 16.59 -8.83
N VAL A 60 -1.68 15.53 -8.48
CA VAL A 60 -1.23 14.43 -7.61
C VAL A 60 -0.12 13.66 -8.34
N GLN A 61 0.98 13.38 -7.65
CA GLN A 61 2.13 12.67 -8.19
C GLN A 61 2.19 11.21 -7.72
N TYR A 62 1.75 10.97 -6.49
CA TYR A 62 1.69 9.64 -5.88
C TYR A 62 0.34 9.43 -5.20
N ALA A 63 -0.16 8.21 -5.28
CA ALA A 63 -1.33 7.77 -4.52
C ALA A 63 -0.98 6.57 -3.65
N VAL A 64 -1.60 6.47 -2.50
CA VAL A 64 -1.51 5.30 -1.62
C VAL A 64 -2.90 4.70 -1.49
N ASN A 65 -3.03 3.43 -1.86
CA ASN A 65 -4.20 2.64 -1.57
C ASN A 65 -3.93 1.81 -0.30
N ALA A 66 -4.51 2.27 0.82
CA ALA A 66 -4.43 1.63 2.12
C ALA A 66 -5.83 1.16 2.59
N THR A 67 -6.71 0.88 1.65
CA THR A 67 -8.06 0.33 1.91
C THR A 67 -8.01 -1.18 2.11
N LEU A 68 -9.13 -1.78 2.48
CA LEU A 68 -9.24 -3.23 2.69
C LEU A 68 -9.19 -4.04 1.38
N HIS A 69 -9.31 -3.40 0.22
CA HIS A 69 -9.39 -4.06 -1.11
C HIS A 69 -10.55 -5.08 -1.19
N ASP A 70 -11.61 -4.83 -0.45
CA ASP A 70 -12.76 -5.72 -0.28
C ASP A 70 -13.83 -5.59 -1.39
N ASN A 71 -13.63 -4.65 -2.32
CA ASN A 71 -14.59 -4.40 -3.39
C ASN A 71 -13.93 -3.84 -4.66
N GLU A 72 -14.72 -3.73 -5.73
CA GLU A 72 -14.25 -3.22 -7.02
C GLU A 72 -13.83 -1.75 -7.01
N ALA A 73 -14.40 -0.93 -6.14
CA ALA A 73 -14.08 0.49 -6.09
C ALA A 73 -12.63 0.75 -5.64
N SER A 74 -12.07 -0.12 -4.80
CA SER A 74 -10.66 -0.05 -4.41
C SER A 74 -9.72 -0.22 -5.62
N PHE A 75 -10.02 -1.16 -6.51
CA PHE A 75 -9.26 -1.37 -7.74
C PHE A 75 -9.54 -0.29 -8.80
N ALA A 76 -10.78 0.20 -8.86
CA ALA A 76 -11.13 1.32 -9.74
C ALA A 76 -10.39 2.62 -9.36
N PHE A 77 -10.12 2.82 -8.07
CA PHE A 77 -9.27 3.91 -7.58
C PHE A 77 -7.85 3.82 -8.16
N ASP A 78 -7.26 2.62 -8.13
CA ASP A 78 -5.92 2.39 -8.65
C ASP A 78 -5.86 2.67 -10.16
N GLU A 79 -6.80 2.11 -10.93
CA GLU A 79 -6.86 2.32 -12.38
C GLU A 79 -7.06 3.80 -12.73
N LYS A 80 -7.95 4.50 -12.04
CA LYS A 80 -8.15 5.94 -12.24
C LYS A 80 -6.89 6.76 -11.96
N CYS A 81 -6.13 6.43 -10.91
CA CYS A 81 -4.86 7.05 -10.63
C CYS A 81 -3.85 6.79 -11.76
N LYS A 82 -3.75 5.55 -12.22
CA LYS A 82 -2.84 5.13 -13.30
C LYS A 82 -3.16 5.80 -14.63
N GLU A 83 -4.43 5.96 -14.98
CA GLU A 83 -4.88 6.70 -16.18
C GLU A 83 -4.39 8.15 -16.18
N GLN A 84 -4.24 8.76 -15.01
CA GLN A 84 -3.67 10.10 -14.84
C GLN A 84 -2.14 10.12 -14.73
N GLY A 85 -1.47 8.97 -14.94
CA GLY A 85 -0.02 8.87 -14.85
C GLY A 85 0.53 8.82 -13.42
N ILE A 86 -0.34 8.68 -12.41
CA ILE A 86 0.02 8.65 -11.00
C ILE A 86 0.57 7.27 -10.64
N THR A 87 1.68 7.24 -9.90
CA THR A 87 2.21 6.01 -9.31
C THR A 87 1.42 5.66 -8.06
N VAL A 88 0.93 4.41 -7.98
CA VAL A 88 0.13 3.90 -6.85
C VAL A 88 0.99 3.03 -5.95
N ILE A 89 0.87 3.22 -4.64
CA ILE A 89 1.47 2.37 -3.62
C ILE A 89 0.35 1.62 -2.93
N HIS A 90 0.35 0.30 -3.04
CA HIS A 90 -0.55 -0.57 -2.29
C HIS A 90 0.06 -0.85 -0.94
N ALA A 91 -0.66 -0.54 0.14
CA ALA A 91 -0.25 -0.83 1.50
C ALA A 91 -1.27 -1.78 2.12
N VAL A 92 -0.84 -2.99 2.44
CA VAL A 92 -1.72 -4.05 2.93
C VAL A 92 -1.25 -4.54 4.29
N ASN A 93 -2.18 -4.60 5.23
CA ASN A 93 -1.99 -5.16 6.56
C ASN A 93 -2.24 -6.68 6.49
N LEU A 94 -1.25 -7.47 6.84
CA LEU A 94 -1.31 -8.93 6.93
C LEU A 94 -1.22 -9.40 8.40
N GLY A 95 -1.86 -8.68 9.32
CA GLY A 95 -1.82 -8.98 10.75
C GLY A 95 -0.49 -8.61 11.39
N LYS A 96 0.41 -9.57 11.59
CA LYS A 96 1.78 -9.35 12.10
C LYS A 96 2.80 -9.03 11.00
N ALA A 97 2.34 -8.69 9.81
CA ALA A 97 3.17 -8.36 8.67
C ALA A 97 2.57 -7.23 7.85
N ALA A 98 3.37 -6.64 6.99
CA ALA A 98 2.92 -5.70 5.98
C ALA A 98 3.43 -6.09 4.60
N PHE A 99 2.58 -5.91 3.60
CA PHE A 99 2.93 -6.01 2.19
C PHE A 99 2.78 -4.64 1.53
N LEU A 100 3.79 -4.26 0.72
CA LEU A 100 3.73 -3.03 -0.06
C LEU A 100 4.20 -3.30 -1.48
N ALA A 101 3.44 -2.80 -2.45
CA ALA A 101 3.80 -2.83 -3.86
C ALA A 101 3.70 -1.42 -4.46
N VAL A 102 4.64 -1.08 -5.32
CA VAL A 102 4.65 0.21 -6.04
C VAL A 102 4.33 -0.05 -7.50
N GLU A 103 3.22 0.48 -7.97
CA GLU A 103 2.71 0.26 -9.32
C GLU A 103 2.83 1.53 -10.16
N LYS A 104 3.59 1.44 -11.27
CA LYS A 104 3.65 2.54 -12.25
C LYS A 104 2.39 2.55 -13.13
N SER A 105 2.05 3.70 -13.66
CA SER A 105 0.88 3.88 -14.54
C SER A 105 0.82 2.92 -15.74
N LYS A 106 1.98 2.48 -16.24
CA LYS A 106 2.08 1.57 -17.40
C LYS A 106 2.61 0.18 -17.05
N SER A 107 2.69 -0.18 -15.77
CA SER A 107 3.12 -1.52 -15.36
C SER A 107 1.97 -2.52 -15.43
N TYR A 108 2.32 -3.82 -15.34
CA TYR A 108 1.33 -4.88 -15.19
C TYR A 108 0.46 -4.61 -13.94
N PRO A 109 -0.87 -4.71 -14.06
CA PRO A 109 -1.77 -4.32 -12.98
C PRO A 109 -1.69 -5.25 -11.78
N PHE A 110 -1.63 -4.67 -10.58
CA PHE A 110 -1.69 -5.42 -9.33
C PHE A 110 -3.02 -6.19 -9.20
N SER A 111 -4.12 -5.58 -9.64
CA SER A 111 -5.45 -6.18 -9.67
C SER A 111 -5.51 -7.51 -10.44
N GLU A 112 -4.73 -7.67 -11.51
CA GLU A 112 -4.69 -8.91 -12.30
C GLU A 112 -4.11 -10.11 -11.53
N VAL A 113 -3.35 -9.84 -10.48
CA VAL A 113 -2.75 -10.88 -9.62
C VAL A 113 -3.67 -11.26 -8.47
N VAL A 114 -4.34 -10.28 -7.87
CA VAL A 114 -5.09 -10.46 -6.61
C VAL A 114 -6.60 -10.58 -6.80
N LYS A 115 -7.12 -10.22 -7.98
CA LYS A 115 -8.56 -10.27 -8.32
C LYS A 115 -8.97 -11.61 -8.99
N LYS A 116 -8.06 -12.56 -9.14
CA LYS A 116 -8.31 -13.81 -9.87
C LYS A 116 -8.96 -14.86 -8.97
N GLY A 117 -10.22 -15.18 -9.25
CA GLY A 117 -10.93 -16.30 -8.66
C GLY A 117 -12.01 -15.90 -7.65
N SER A 118 -12.49 -16.89 -6.90
CA SER A 118 -13.50 -16.75 -5.84
C SER A 118 -12.91 -16.48 -4.46
N ASP A 119 -11.58 -16.41 -4.36
CA ASP A 119 -10.90 -16.16 -3.09
C ASP A 119 -11.02 -14.69 -2.69
N ASP A 120 -11.01 -14.44 -1.39
CA ASP A 120 -10.89 -13.08 -0.91
C ASP A 120 -9.52 -12.49 -1.27
N PHE A 121 -9.42 -11.17 -1.17
CA PHE A 121 -8.20 -10.42 -1.52
C PHE A 121 -6.96 -10.93 -0.77
N HIS A 122 -7.05 -11.13 0.54
CA HIS A 122 -5.89 -11.50 1.36
C HIS A 122 -5.40 -12.92 1.05
N CYS A 123 -6.31 -13.85 0.82
CA CYS A 123 -5.95 -15.20 0.38
C CYS A 123 -5.28 -15.19 -1.00
N SER A 124 -5.81 -14.42 -1.94
CA SER A 124 -5.24 -14.27 -3.28
C SER A 124 -3.84 -13.64 -3.21
N LEU A 125 -3.67 -12.60 -2.40
CA LEU A 125 -2.37 -11.96 -2.17
C LEU A 125 -1.39 -12.93 -1.50
N GLY A 126 -1.82 -13.67 -0.49
CA GLY A 126 -0.99 -14.67 0.18
C GLY A 126 -0.49 -15.74 -0.79
N LYS A 127 -1.38 -16.28 -1.63
CA LYS A 127 -1.01 -17.24 -2.69
C LYS A 127 0.03 -16.64 -3.65
N TYR A 128 -0.13 -15.39 -4.04
CA TYR A 128 0.86 -14.69 -4.87
C TYR A 128 2.22 -14.60 -4.17
N ILE A 129 2.26 -14.19 -2.90
CA ILE A 129 3.49 -14.08 -2.12
C ILE A 129 4.19 -15.43 -2.01
N SER A 130 3.44 -16.50 -1.69
CA SER A 130 3.96 -17.86 -1.59
C SER A 130 4.56 -18.33 -2.92
N GLN A 131 3.83 -18.21 -4.03
CA GLN A 131 4.30 -18.60 -5.36
C GLN A 131 5.54 -17.81 -5.80
N TYR A 132 5.57 -16.51 -5.52
CA TYR A 132 6.74 -15.68 -5.80
C TYR A 132 7.96 -16.12 -4.99
N GLY A 133 7.76 -16.43 -3.70
CA GLY A 133 8.81 -16.96 -2.84
C GLY A 133 9.33 -18.31 -3.33
N MET A 134 8.46 -19.22 -3.70
CA MET A 134 8.85 -20.52 -4.26
C MET A 134 9.65 -20.38 -5.57
N PHE A 135 9.21 -19.52 -6.47
CA PHE A 135 9.91 -19.25 -7.73
C PHE A 135 11.35 -18.76 -7.51
N TRP A 136 11.58 -17.90 -6.51
CA TRP A 136 12.89 -17.37 -6.18
C TRP A 136 13.67 -18.20 -5.16
N GLN A 137 13.18 -19.40 -4.79
CA GLN A 137 13.76 -20.27 -3.76
C GLN A 137 13.87 -19.58 -2.38
N MET A 138 12.93 -18.70 -2.10
CA MET A 138 12.78 -17.96 -0.84
C MET A 138 11.40 -18.25 -0.25
N PRO A 139 11.13 -19.48 0.22
CA PRO A 139 9.81 -19.85 0.73
C PRO A 139 9.40 -18.96 1.92
N VAL A 140 8.11 -18.75 2.05
CA VAL A 140 7.52 -17.91 3.10
C VAL A 140 6.49 -18.75 3.90
N PRO A 141 6.95 -19.72 4.73
CA PRO A 141 6.08 -20.72 5.36
C PRO A 141 4.95 -20.11 6.18
N TRP A 142 5.21 -19.01 6.89
CA TRP A 142 4.22 -18.34 7.72
C TRP A 142 3.02 -17.82 6.91
N ILE A 143 3.18 -17.48 5.64
CA ILE A 143 2.08 -17.02 4.79
C ILE A 143 1.21 -18.21 4.35
N ASP A 144 1.82 -19.38 4.11
CA ASP A 144 1.09 -20.59 3.77
C ASP A 144 0.24 -21.04 4.97
N GLU A 145 0.79 -20.97 6.19
CA GLU A 145 0.06 -21.26 7.43
C GLU A 145 -1.09 -20.26 7.63
N ALA A 146 -0.84 -18.97 7.39
CA ALA A 146 -1.85 -17.93 7.50
C ALA A 146 -3.00 -18.14 6.49
N ILE A 147 -2.69 -18.48 5.23
CA ILE A 147 -3.70 -18.77 4.21
C ILE A 147 -4.58 -19.97 4.66
N MET A 148 -3.96 -21.05 5.16
CA MET A 148 -4.71 -22.21 5.64
C MET A 148 -5.60 -21.89 6.82
N HIS A 149 -5.10 -21.07 7.75
CA HIS A 149 -5.84 -20.68 8.96
C HIS A 149 -7.02 -19.76 8.64
N TYR A 150 -6.82 -18.78 7.78
CA TYR A 150 -7.83 -17.76 7.45
C TYR A 150 -8.59 -18.02 6.14
N SER A 151 -8.52 -19.24 5.58
CA SER A 151 -9.20 -19.57 4.32
C SER A 151 -10.72 -19.37 4.36
N ASN A 152 -11.33 -19.41 5.56
CA ASN A 152 -12.77 -19.22 5.79
C ASN A 152 -13.06 -18.01 6.72
N GLU A 153 -12.08 -17.22 7.05
CA GLU A 153 -12.18 -16.07 7.95
C GLU A 153 -11.42 -14.89 7.36
N SER A 154 -11.78 -13.68 7.77
CA SER A 154 -11.04 -12.48 7.36
C SER A 154 -9.67 -12.43 8.02
N PHE A 155 -8.64 -12.06 7.28
CA PHE A 155 -7.31 -11.78 7.82
C PHE A 155 -7.39 -10.70 8.92
N PRO A 156 -6.75 -10.91 10.07
CA PRO A 156 -6.81 -9.96 11.16
C PRO A 156 -6.11 -8.64 10.80
N GLN A 157 -6.80 -7.54 11.00
CA GLN A 157 -6.26 -6.19 10.81
C GLN A 157 -5.63 -5.70 12.10
N LEU A 158 -4.42 -6.20 12.42
CA LEU A 158 -3.73 -5.84 13.66
C LEU A 158 -3.01 -4.49 13.56
N GLY A 159 -3.01 -3.74 14.65
CA GLY A 159 -2.31 -2.46 14.74
C GLY A 159 -0.83 -2.56 14.40
N ILE A 160 -0.15 -3.65 14.80
CA ILE A 160 1.27 -3.85 14.49
C ILE A 160 1.53 -3.91 12.98
N GLY A 161 0.71 -4.63 12.22
CA GLY A 161 0.82 -4.67 10.76
C GLY A 161 0.60 -3.29 10.13
N ALA A 162 -0.36 -2.52 10.64
CA ALA A 162 -0.61 -1.15 10.20
C ALA A 162 0.57 -0.21 10.46
N TYR A 163 1.21 -0.28 11.62
CA TYR A 163 2.42 0.51 11.92
C TYR A 163 3.61 0.12 11.04
N ILE A 164 3.82 -1.18 10.80
CA ILE A 164 4.87 -1.65 9.89
C ILE A 164 4.59 -1.13 8.46
N ALA A 165 3.35 -1.26 7.97
CA ALA A 165 2.94 -0.75 6.67
C ALA A 165 3.18 0.76 6.54
N ALA A 166 2.79 1.52 7.56
CA ALA A 166 2.94 2.97 7.57
C ALA A 166 4.41 3.41 7.51
N GLY A 167 5.28 2.80 8.30
CA GLY A 167 6.71 3.11 8.29
C GLY A 167 7.38 2.81 6.94
N TYR A 168 7.11 1.64 6.37
CA TYR A 168 7.64 1.27 5.05
C TYR A 168 7.08 2.15 3.94
N CYS A 169 5.77 2.43 3.95
CA CYS A 169 5.13 3.29 2.95
C CYS A 169 5.72 4.70 2.97
N ALA A 170 5.88 5.29 4.16
CA ALA A 170 6.51 6.60 4.32
C ALA A 170 7.94 6.63 3.76
N ASN A 171 8.75 5.60 4.04
CA ASN A 171 10.09 5.48 3.50
C ASN A 171 10.10 5.37 1.96
N ILE A 172 9.18 4.57 1.38
CA ILE A 172 9.02 4.46 -0.08
C ILE A 172 8.66 5.82 -0.68
N LEU A 173 7.69 6.54 -0.09
CA LEU A 173 7.27 7.86 -0.54
C LEU A 173 8.43 8.88 -0.52
N VAL A 174 9.24 8.87 0.52
CA VAL A 174 10.42 9.74 0.63
C VAL A 174 11.45 9.39 -0.44
N ASN A 175 11.73 8.10 -0.65
CA ASN A 175 12.65 7.66 -1.70
C ASN A 175 12.17 8.08 -3.09
N LEU A 176 10.87 7.93 -3.39
CA LEU A 176 10.27 8.40 -4.64
C LEU A 176 10.41 9.93 -4.79
N ALA A 177 10.14 10.68 -3.73
CA ALA A 177 10.26 12.14 -3.70
C ALA A 177 11.69 12.63 -3.93
N GLU A 178 12.68 11.84 -3.51
CA GLU A 178 14.10 12.13 -3.68
C GLU A 178 14.68 11.56 -4.98
N GLY A 179 13.85 10.93 -5.82
CA GLY A 179 14.30 10.28 -7.06
C GLY A 179 15.18 9.05 -6.83
N LYS A 180 15.14 8.47 -5.65
CA LYS A 180 15.86 7.25 -5.32
C LYS A 180 15.15 6.03 -5.91
N GLU A 181 15.91 4.96 -6.14
CA GLU A 181 15.37 3.70 -6.64
C GLU A 181 14.48 3.02 -5.62
N VAL A 182 13.31 2.55 -6.08
CA VAL A 182 12.38 1.71 -5.32
C VAL A 182 12.06 0.43 -6.11
N LYS A 183 11.58 -0.59 -5.42
CA LYS A 183 11.10 -1.81 -6.08
C LYS A 183 9.72 -1.54 -6.67
N TYR A 184 9.57 -1.77 -7.97
CA TYR A 184 8.27 -1.70 -8.65
C TYR A 184 7.67 -3.08 -8.83
N PHE A 185 6.33 -3.15 -8.77
CA PHE A 185 5.59 -4.38 -9.06
C PHE A 185 6.00 -4.96 -10.43
N PRO A 186 6.23 -6.28 -10.54
CA PRO A 186 5.86 -7.37 -9.64
C PRO A 186 6.78 -7.60 -8.44
N LYS A 187 7.87 -6.86 -8.26
CA LYS A 187 8.62 -6.89 -7.00
C LYS A 187 7.85 -6.13 -5.93
N PHE A 188 8.01 -6.56 -4.68
CA PHE A 188 7.30 -5.98 -3.54
C PHE A 188 8.19 -5.91 -2.31
N TYR A 189 7.68 -5.26 -1.27
CA TYR A 189 8.25 -5.26 0.07
C TYR A 189 7.34 -6.11 0.97
N LEU A 190 7.93 -7.02 1.70
CA LEU A 190 7.27 -7.84 2.70
C LEU A 190 8.06 -7.74 3.99
N SER A 191 7.39 -7.35 5.06
CA SER A 191 8.02 -7.19 6.37
C SER A 191 7.20 -7.92 7.43
N PRO A 192 7.49 -9.20 7.68
CA PRO A 192 6.90 -9.93 8.79
C PRO A 192 7.54 -9.50 10.11
N LEU A 193 6.73 -9.45 11.17
CA LEU A 193 7.23 -9.48 12.53
C LEU A 193 7.47 -10.95 12.90
N LEU A 194 8.72 -11.38 12.84
CA LEU A 194 9.12 -12.72 13.28
C LEU A 194 9.31 -12.67 14.80
N GLU A 195 8.68 -13.59 15.49
CA GLU A 195 8.99 -13.84 16.90
C GLU A 195 10.26 -14.67 16.92
N GLU A 196 11.34 -14.12 17.49
CA GLU A 196 12.54 -14.91 17.78
C GLU A 196 12.19 -15.95 18.85
N ILE A 197 12.55 -17.20 18.61
CA ILE A 197 12.38 -18.31 19.54
C ILE A 197 13.61 -18.38 20.43
#